data_700f8d5c71c1b2d4eb24f8e788a851df
#
_entry.id   700f8d5c71c1b2d4eb24f8e788a851df
#
_cell.length_a   1.000
_cell.length_b   1.000
_cell.length_c   1.000
_cell.angle_alpha   90.00
_cell.angle_beta   90.00
_cell.angle_gamma   90.00
#
_symmetry.space_group_name_H-M   'P 1'
#
loop_
_entity.id
_entity.type
_entity.pdbx_description
1 polymer ?
#
loop_
_entity_poly.entity_id
_entity_poly.type
_entity_poly.pdbx_seq_one_letter_code
_entity_poly.pdbx_strand_id
1 'polypeptide(L)'
;NKKRTGRVVSEYGMQAMPNYSTIKKVTNPEDRHLFSDVLKVHQKAGNGFMKLNSYLNRYFIDSTKVEKMNVKDYTYLTQCMQYYSLKNIIGIHRSKAPYNMGTLVWQLNDCWPVASWSVTDYYNRQPKAAWYAMREAYRDDIVPAIDLTRPIDLPLENPNISWKIKGNEITLKATKAAKYVYIEIEGYTGKLTDNYMDLEAGKEMKISFEGKLNKPVITVMSLYDVLNRYK
;
A
#
# COMPACT_ATOMS: atom_id res chain seq x y z
N ASN A 1 -12.96 -15.42 -19.16
CA ASN A 1 -12.73 -14.96 -20.53
C ASN A 1 -11.28 -15.23 -20.96
N LYS A 2 -11.00 -16.48 -21.43
CA LYS A 2 -9.66 -16.90 -21.89
C LYS A 2 -9.07 -15.98 -22.97
N LYS A 3 -9.91 -15.31 -23.75
CA LYS A 3 -9.49 -14.43 -24.85
C LYS A 3 -8.84 -13.09 -24.46
N ARG A 4 -8.83 -12.70 -23.16
CA ARG A 4 -8.30 -11.40 -22.70
C ARG A 4 -7.00 -11.51 -21.89
N THR A 5 -6.52 -12.70 -21.62
CA THR A 5 -5.25 -12.90 -20.91
C THR A 5 -4.32 -13.64 -21.85
N GLY A 6 -3.12 -13.09 -22.08
CA GLY A 6 -2.08 -13.77 -22.85
C GLY A 6 -1.51 -14.98 -22.13
N ARG A 7 -0.68 -15.77 -22.84
CA ARG A 7 0.11 -16.84 -22.23
C ARG A 7 1.11 -16.31 -21.23
N VAL A 8 1.61 -15.12 -21.47
CA VAL A 8 2.45 -14.31 -20.58
C VAL A 8 1.92 -12.89 -20.60
N VAL A 9 1.80 -12.28 -19.45
CA VAL A 9 1.54 -10.85 -19.30
C VAL A 9 2.87 -10.19 -18.92
N SER A 10 3.52 -9.62 -19.92
CA SER A 10 4.91 -9.15 -19.82
C SER A 10 5.07 -7.81 -19.09
N GLU A 11 3.98 -7.03 -19.01
CA GLU A 11 4.03 -5.72 -18.36
C GLU A 11 2.64 -5.25 -17.93
N TYR A 12 2.51 -4.86 -16.70
CA TYR A 12 1.35 -4.12 -16.14
C TYR A 12 1.71 -3.54 -14.77
N GLY A 13 0.98 -2.55 -14.32
CA GLY A 13 1.21 -1.97 -12.99
C GLY A 13 0.05 -1.10 -12.51
N MET A 14 0.09 -0.76 -11.25
CA MET A 14 -0.79 0.23 -10.62
C MET A 14 0.08 1.31 -9.99
N GLN A 15 -0.24 2.56 -10.28
CA GLN A 15 0.48 3.71 -9.74
C GLN A 15 0.11 3.96 -8.28
N ALA A 16 1.09 4.43 -7.50
CA ALA A 16 0.89 4.94 -6.13
C ALA A 16 1.91 6.04 -5.81
N MET A 17 1.63 6.81 -4.77
CA MET A 17 2.60 7.75 -4.20
C MET A 17 3.84 7.00 -3.67
N PRO A 18 5.02 7.63 -3.64
CA PRO A 18 6.17 7.13 -2.91
C PRO A 18 5.87 7.13 -1.39
N ASN A 19 6.68 6.47 -0.59
CA ASN A 19 6.50 6.50 0.87
C ASN A 19 6.51 7.95 1.41
N TYR A 20 5.75 8.22 2.43
CA TYR A 20 5.68 9.56 3.01
C TYR A 20 7.04 10.08 3.49
N SER A 21 7.91 9.17 3.95
CA SER A 21 9.31 9.48 4.29
C SER A 21 10.10 10.04 3.09
N THR A 22 9.84 9.55 1.89
CA THR A 22 10.43 10.07 0.64
C THR A 22 9.87 11.44 0.29
N ILE A 23 8.55 11.62 0.40
CA ILE A 23 7.91 12.93 0.18
C ILE A 23 8.53 13.99 1.09
N LYS A 24 8.72 13.67 2.37
CA LYS A 24 9.37 14.60 3.33
C LYS A 24 10.79 15.02 2.95
N LYS A 25 11.51 14.19 2.20
CA LYS A 25 12.89 14.50 1.76
C LYS A 25 12.96 15.42 0.55
N VAL A 26 11.90 15.47 -0.26
CA VAL A 26 11.86 16.23 -1.52
C VAL A 26 10.90 17.40 -1.51
N THR A 27 10.29 17.67 -0.36
CA THR A 27 9.33 18.78 -0.16
C THR A 27 9.64 19.54 1.11
N ASN A 28 9.48 20.85 1.09
CA ASN A 28 9.37 21.66 2.30
C ASN A 28 8.00 21.45 2.97
N PRO A 29 7.82 21.80 4.25
CA PRO A 29 6.53 21.68 4.94
C PRO A 29 5.36 22.33 4.20
N GLU A 30 5.58 23.52 3.64
CA GLU A 30 4.60 24.31 2.87
C GLU A 30 4.16 23.64 1.57
N ASP A 31 5.00 22.81 0.96
CA ASP A 31 4.70 22.08 -0.27
C ASP A 31 3.93 20.77 -0.03
N ARG A 32 3.75 20.37 1.25
CA ARG A 32 3.12 19.09 1.62
C ARG A 32 1.61 19.16 1.63
N HIS A 33 1.05 19.71 0.57
CA HIS A 33 -0.39 19.65 0.28
C HIS A 33 -0.64 18.99 -1.08
N LEU A 34 -1.81 18.39 -1.24
CA LEU A 34 -2.14 17.69 -2.50
C LEU A 34 -2.09 18.68 -3.67
N PHE A 35 -1.53 18.20 -4.77
CA PHE A 35 -1.44 18.93 -6.04
C PHE A 35 -0.55 20.19 -6.00
N SER A 36 0.31 20.35 -4.99
CA SER A 36 1.35 21.38 -5.02
C SER A 36 2.22 21.21 -6.27
N ASP A 37 2.81 22.30 -6.75
CA ASP A 37 3.64 22.25 -7.96
C ASP A 37 4.85 21.33 -7.79
N VAL A 38 5.40 21.26 -6.57
CA VAL A 38 6.47 20.32 -6.24
C VAL A 38 5.99 18.88 -6.39
N LEU A 39 4.81 18.52 -5.84
CA LEU A 39 4.28 17.16 -6.00
C LEU A 39 3.88 16.84 -7.44
N LYS A 40 3.46 17.82 -8.24
CA LYS A 40 3.21 17.62 -9.68
C LYS A 40 4.47 17.28 -10.44
N VAL A 41 5.60 17.93 -10.12
CA VAL A 41 6.90 17.56 -10.71
C VAL A 41 7.27 16.13 -10.33
N HIS A 42 7.02 15.70 -9.09
CA HIS A 42 7.26 14.34 -8.62
C HIS A 42 6.13 13.35 -9.02
N GLN A 43 5.49 13.55 -10.18
CA GLN A 43 4.49 12.64 -10.75
C GLN A 43 4.94 12.16 -12.13
N LYS A 44 5.22 10.85 -12.26
CA LYS A 44 5.79 10.27 -13.48
C LYS A 44 4.84 10.30 -14.69
N ALA A 45 3.53 10.22 -14.46
CA ALA A 45 2.54 10.27 -15.52
C ALA A 45 1.89 11.65 -15.60
N GLY A 46 1.81 12.25 -16.79
CA GLY A 46 1.26 13.59 -16.98
C GLY A 46 -0.15 13.81 -16.43
N ASN A 47 -1.00 12.77 -16.43
CA ASN A 47 -2.33 12.77 -15.82
C ASN A 47 -2.45 11.85 -14.59
N GLY A 48 -1.34 11.58 -13.91
CA GLY A 48 -1.24 10.57 -12.87
C GLY A 48 -2.14 10.85 -11.67
N PHE A 49 -2.20 12.08 -11.18
CA PHE A 49 -3.09 12.43 -10.07
C PHE A 49 -4.57 12.25 -10.44
N MET A 50 -4.98 12.63 -11.63
CA MET A 50 -6.35 12.42 -12.08
C MET A 50 -6.71 10.93 -12.11
N LYS A 51 -5.80 10.07 -12.59
CA LYS A 51 -5.99 8.61 -12.57
C LYS A 51 -6.06 8.06 -11.16
N LEU A 52 -5.13 8.46 -10.28
CA LEU A 52 -5.13 8.03 -8.88
C LEU A 52 -6.46 8.40 -8.19
N ASN A 53 -6.92 9.64 -8.37
CA ASN A 53 -8.19 10.11 -7.79
C ASN A 53 -9.38 9.32 -8.33
N SER A 54 -9.41 9.04 -9.63
CA SER A 54 -10.46 8.22 -10.25
C SER A 54 -10.52 6.81 -9.65
N TYR A 55 -9.36 6.18 -9.43
CA TYR A 55 -9.30 4.86 -8.79
C TYR A 55 -9.68 4.92 -7.31
N LEU A 56 -9.19 5.93 -6.56
CA LEU A 56 -9.57 6.11 -5.15
C LEU A 56 -11.07 6.32 -5.02
N ASN A 57 -11.67 7.15 -5.89
CA ASN A 57 -13.12 7.38 -5.91
C ASN A 57 -13.91 6.11 -6.17
N ARG A 58 -13.42 5.26 -7.03
CA ARG A 58 -14.12 4.03 -7.39
C ARG A 58 -14.03 2.93 -6.32
N TYR A 59 -12.93 2.88 -5.58
CA TYR A 59 -12.61 1.71 -4.74
C TYR A 59 -12.46 2.01 -3.26
N PHE A 60 -12.12 3.23 -2.84
CA PHE A 60 -11.75 3.52 -1.46
C PHE A 60 -12.53 4.64 -0.80
N ILE A 61 -12.74 5.78 -1.46
CA ILE A 61 -13.30 6.97 -0.84
C ILE A 61 -13.88 7.92 -1.90
N ASP A 62 -14.99 8.58 -1.57
CA ASP A 62 -15.61 9.57 -2.46
C ASP A 62 -14.65 10.71 -2.86
N SER A 63 -14.69 11.12 -4.12
CA SER A 63 -13.79 12.13 -4.70
C SER A 63 -13.85 13.48 -3.98
N THR A 64 -15.01 13.88 -3.47
CA THR A 64 -15.17 15.14 -2.71
C THR A 64 -14.37 15.17 -1.42
N LYS A 65 -13.99 14.02 -0.91
CA LYS A 65 -13.20 13.86 0.30
C LYS A 65 -11.70 13.82 0.00
N VAL A 66 -11.30 13.38 -1.20
CA VAL A 66 -9.89 13.30 -1.61
C VAL A 66 -9.22 14.68 -1.55
N GLU A 67 -9.90 15.73 -1.99
CA GLU A 67 -9.36 17.09 -2.00
C GLU A 67 -9.07 17.65 -0.60
N LYS A 68 -9.72 17.09 0.42
CA LYS A 68 -9.55 17.49 1.83
C LYS A 68 -8.46 16.69 2.54
N MET A 69 -7.87 15.71 1.87
CA MET A 69 -6.87 14.83 2.48
C MET A 69 -5.53 15.54 2.67
N ASN A 70 -4.87 15.20 3.77
CA ASN A 70 -3.45 15.47 3.89
C ASN A 70 -2.65 14.47 3.02
N VAL A 71 -1.42 14.85 2.68
CA VAL A 71 -0.56 14.05 1.78
C VAL A 71 -0.21 12.68 2.38
N LYS A 72 -0.11 12.56 3.71
CA LYS A 72 0.20 11.27 4.37
C LYS A 72 -0.93 10.27 4.17
N ASP A 73 -2.17 10.67 4.40
CA ASP A 73 -3.35 9.81 4.24
C ASP A 73 -3.59 9.47 2.76
N TYR A 74 -3.38 10.43 1.86
CA TYR A 74 -3.44 10.19 0.41
C TYR A 74 -2.37 9.18 -0.04
N THR A 75 -1.16 9.32 0.46
CA THR A 75 -0.07 8.36 0.20
C THR A 75 -0.47 6.95 0.63
N TYR A 76 -0.97 6.82 1.85
CA TYR A 76 -1.43 5.53 2.38
C TYR A 76 -2.53 4.93 1.51
N LEU A 77 -3.58 5.68 1.15
CA LEU A 77 -4.69 5.16 0.35
C LEU A 77 -4.26 4.76 -1.07
N THR A 78 -3.38 5.54 -1.71
CA THR A 78 -2.87 5.16 -3.04
C THR A 78 -2.02 3.89 -2.98
N GLN A 79 -1.30 3.66 -1.90
CA GLN A 79 -0.55 2.43 -1.69
C GLN A 79 -1.47 1.25 -1.35
N CYS A 80 -2.52 1.43 -0.56
CA CYS A 80 -3.57 0.41 -0.36
C CYS A 80 -4.23 0.02 -1.69
N MET A 81 -4.49 1.00 -2.57
CA MET A 81 -5.02 0.78 -3.91
C MET A 81 -4.05 -0.05 -4.76
N GLN A 82 -2.75 0.27 -4.71
CA GLN A 82 -1.72 -0.50 -5.42
C GLN A 82 -1.66 -1.94 -4.89
N TYR A 83 -1.70 -2.14 -3.57
CA TYR A 83 -1.77 -3.46 -2.94
C TYR A 83 -2.97 -4.26 -3.42
N TYR A 84 -4.17 -3.71 -3.28
CA TYR A 84 -5.44 -4.33 -3.71
C TYR A 84 -5.39 -4.77 -5.18
N SER A 85 -4.95 -3.86 -6.04
CA SER A 85 -4.92 -4.11 -7.48
C SER A 85 -3.92 -5.21 -7.86
N LEU A 86 -2.68 -5.12 -7.38
CA LEU A 86 -1.64 -6.07 -7.75
C LEU A 86 -1.92 -7.47 -7.20
N LYS A 87 -2.35 -7.59 -5.94
CA LYS A 87 -2.72 -8.88 -5.35
C LYS A 87 -3.78 -9.59 -6.18
N ASN A 88 -4.86 -8.88 -6.53
CA ASN A 88 -5.96 -9.45 -7.31
C ASN A 88 -5.56 -9.77 -8.76
N ILE A 89 -4.84 -8.88 -9.43
CA ILE A 89 -4.41 -9.09 -10.82
C ILE A 89 -3.48 -10.31 -10.92
N ILE A 90 -2.50 -10.43 -10.04
CA ILE A 90 -1.59 -11.58 -9.99
C ILE A 90 -2.37 -12.86 -9.70
N GLY A 91 -3.29 -12.83 -8.73
CA GLY A 91 -4.16 -13.97 -8.42
C GLY A 91 -4.99 -14.41 -9.63
N ILE A 92 -5.60 -13.45 -10.35
CA ILE A 92 -6.36 -13.72 -11.58
C ILE A 92 -5.47 -14.36 -12.67
N HIS A 93 -4.24 -13.86 -12.85
CA HIS A 93 -3.33 -14.43 -13.84
C HIS A 93 -2.92 -15.84 -13.45
N ARG A 94 -2.52 -16.08 -12.21
CA ARG A 94 -2.11 -17.38 -11.70
C ARG A 94 -3.25 -18.43 -11.71
N SER A 95 -4.49 -18.01 -11.44
CA SER A 95 -5.66 -18.91 -11.51
C SER A 95 -5.94 -19.45 -12.92
N LYS A 96 -5.30 -18.89 -13.95
CA LYS A 96 -5.45 -19.32 -15.35
C LYS A 96 -4.36 -20.30 -15.81
N ALA A 97 -3.51 -20.77 -14.90
CA ALA A 97 -2.57 -21.84 -15.22
C ALA A 97 -3.33 -23.11 -15.66
N PRO A 98 -2.82 -23.92 -16.61
CA PRO A 98 -1.55 -23.76 -17.33
C PRO A 98 -1.63 -22.85 -18.58
N TYR A 99 -2.75 -22.14 -18.81
CA TYR A 99 -2.85 -21.27 -19.99
C TYR A 99 -1.97 -20.02 -19.84
N ASN A 100 -2.07 -19.28 -18.72
CA ASN A 100 -1.15 -18.20 -18.38
C ASN A 100 -0.06 -18.76 -17.47
N MET A 101 1.19 -18.65 -17.91
CA MET A 101 2.37 -19.16 -17.21
C MET A 101 3.38 -18.06 -16.86
N GLY A 102 3.04 -16.79 -17.04
CA GLY A 102 3.91 -15.68 -16.69
C GLY A 102 3.14 -14.39 -16.48
N THR A 103 3.49 -13.67 -15.41
CA THR A 103 2.92 -12.37 -15.08
C THR A 103 4.00 -11.49 -14.44
N LEU A 104 4.33 -10.36 -15.08
CA LEU A 104 5.42 -9.48 -14.69
C LEU A 104 4.89 -8.07 -14.39
N VAL A 105 5.24 -7.57 -13.21
CA VAL A 105 4.80 -6.23 -12.77
C VAL A 105 5.80 -5.17 -13.21
N TRP A 106 5.32 -4.14 -13.83
CA TRP A 106 6.04 -2.89 -14.03
C TRP A 106 5.74 -1.94 -12.87
N GLN A 107 6.72 -1.53 -12.07
CA GLN A 107 8.16 -1.81 -12.16
C GLN A 107 8.74 -2.09 -10.76
N LEU A 108 9.96 -2.64 -10.67
CA LEU A 108 10.56 -3.03 -9.40
C LEU A 108 10.87 -1.81 -8.52
N ASN A 109 11.58 -0.80 -9.05
CA ASN A 109 12.04 0.37 -8.29
C ASN A 109 12.00 1.64 -9.13
N ASP A 110 12.13 2.77 -8.46
CA ASP A 110 12.27 4.08 -9.09
C ASP A 110 13.73 4.49 -9.24
N CYS A 111 14.02 5.31 -10.29
CA CYS A 111 15.31 5.94 -10.51
C CYS A 111 15.38 7.38 -9.97
N TRP A 112 14.30 7.91 -9.45
CA TRP A 112 14.17 9.19 -8.75
C TRP A 112 12.93 9.17 -7.84
N PRO A 113 12.82 10.08 -6.84
CA PRO A 113 11.68 10.09 -5.93
C PRO A 113 10.41 10.58 -6.64
N VAL A 114 9.44 9.70 -6.87
CA VAL A 114 8.30 9.99 -7.76
C VAL A 114 7.10 9.11 -7.45
N ALA A 115 5.88 9.63 -7.70
CA ALA A 115 4.68 8.81 -7.79
C ALA A 115 4.72 7.99 -9.07
N SER A 116 4.75 6.66 -8.94
CA SER A 116 4.96 5.73 -10.04
C SER A 116 4.34 4.36 -9.79
N TRP A 117 4.64 3.41 -10.67
CA TRP A 117 4.21 2.00 -10.57
C TRP A 117 5.18 1.12 -9.77
N SER A 118 6.25 1.71 -9.20
CA SER A 118 7.30 0.99 -8.49
C SER A 118 6.77 0.20 -7.29
N VAL A 119 7.40 -0.93 -7.03
CA VAL A 119 7.15 -1.81 -5.90
C VAL A 119 7.95 -1.39 -4.67
N THR A 120 9.16 -0.87 -4.91
CA THR A 120 10.02 -0.27 -3.89
C THR A 120 10.29 1.19 -4.20
N ASP A 121 10.46 1.98 -3.16
CA ASP A 121 10.71 3.41 -3.25
C ASP A 121 12.16 3.72 -3.70
N TYR A 122 12.41 4.94 -4.13
CA TYR A 122 13.73 5.41 -4.55
C TYR A 122 14.76 5.35 -3.41
N TYR A 123 14.46 5.94 -2.25
CA TYR A 123 15.39 5.96 -1.13
C TYR A 123 15.45 4.60 -0.43
N ASN A 124 16.66 4.05 -0.34
CA ASN A 124 16.97 2.78 0.33
C ASN A 124 16.16 1.58 -0.19
N ARG A 125 15.51 1.69 -1.35
CA ARG A 125 14.60 0.68 -1.89
C ARG A 125 13.56 0.24 -0.84
N GLN A 126 13.07 1.19 -0.04
CA GLN A 126 12.11 0.93 1.01
C GLN A 126 10.84 0.31 0.40
N PRO A 127 10.33 -0.80 0.95
CA PRO A 127 9.11 -1.41 0.45
C PRO A 127 7.92 -0.45 0.45
N LYS A 128 7.16 -0.47 -0.62
CA LYS A 128 5.81 0.08 -0.69
C LYS A 128 4.79 -1.03 -0.41
N ALA A 129 3.51 -0.69 -0.29
CA ALA A 129 2.45 -1.69 -0.11
C ALA A 129 2.48 -2.78 -1.20
N ALA A 130 2.84 -2.42 -2.43
CA ALA A 130 3.02 -3.34 -3.55
C ALA A 130 4.01 -4.48 -3.28
N TRP A 131 5.09 -4.22 -2.54
CA TRP A 131 6.06 -5.24 -2.16
C TRP A 131 5.39 -6.38 -1.37
N TYR A 132 4.60 -6.03 -0.37
CA TYR A 132 3.92 -7.00 0.49
C TYR A 132 2.83 -7.74 -0.28
N ALA A 133 2.07 -7.04 -1.13
CA ALA A 133 1.08 -7.65 -2.01
C ALA A 133 1.69 -8.68 -2.96
N MET A 134 2.82 -8.34 -3.60
CA MET A 134 3.51 -9.25 -4.52
C MET A 134 4.12 -10.44 -3.80
N ARG A 135 4.75 -10.22 -2.64
CA ARG A 135 5.30 -11.31 -1.82
C ARG A 135 4.24 -12.34 -1.48
N GLU A 136 3.04 -11.89 -1.11
CA GLU A 136 1.91 -12.79 -0.85
C GLU A 136 1.39 -13.45 -2.12
N ALA A 137 1.21 -12.65 -3.19
CA ALA A 137 0.57 -13.12 -4.42
C ALA A 137 1.43 -14.05 -5.29
N TYR A 138 2.75 -13.99 -5.16
CA TYR A 138 3.69 -14.87 -5.89
C TYR A 138 4.17 -16.09 -5.10
N ARG A 139 3.63 -16.33 -3.92
CA ARG A 139 3.98 -17.58 -3.18
C ARG A 139 3.68 -18.81 -4.02
N ASP A 140 4.63 -19.75 -4.07
CA ASP A 140 4.50 -20.96 -4.88
C ASP A 140 3.53 -21.99 -4.28
N ASP A 141 3.43 -21.99 -2.95
CA ASP A 141 2.64 -22.94 -2.17
C ASP A 141 1.13 -22.66 -2.19
N ILE A 142 0.72 -21.44 -2.54
CA ILE A 142 -0.70 -21.06 -2.60
C ILE A 142 -1.00 -20.19 -3.83
N VAL A 143 -2.20 -20.34 -4.38
CA VAL A 143 -2.78 -19.32 -5.25
C VAL A 143 -3.56 -18.36 -4.36
N PRO A 144 -3.25 -17.06 -4.36
CA PRO A 144 -3.91 -16.10 -3.49
C PRO A 144 -5.41 -16.07 -3.78
N ALA A 145 -6.22 -15.95 -2.74
CA ALA A 145 -7.64 -15.70 -2.89
C ALA A 145 -7.86 -14.38 -3.64
N ILE A 146 -8.73 -14.43 -4.66
CA ILE A 146 -9.13 -13.26 -5.42
C ILE A 146 -10.31 -12.65 -4.66
N ASP A 147 -10.11 -11.44 -4.11
CA ASP A 147 -11.17 -10.68 -3.44
C ASP A 147 -11.40 -9.37 -4.21
N LEU A 148 -12.48 -9.34 -4.97
CA LEU A 148 -12.88 -8.18 -5.77
C LEU A 148 -13.86 -7.26 -5.03
N THR A 149 -14.14 -7.51 -3.75
CA THR A 149 -14.90 -6.59 -2.89
C THR A 149 -14.17 -5.26 -2.84
N ARG A 150 -14.85 -4.20 -3.20
CA ARG A 150 -14.24 -2.87 -3.16
C ARG A 150 -14.08 -2.44 -1.70
N PRO A 151 -12.91 -1.94 -1.30
CA PRO A 151 -12.70 -1.48 0.08
C PRO A 151 -13.71 -0.44 0.57
N ILE A 152 -14.29 0.37 -0.32
CA ILE A 152 -15.34 1.34 0.00
C ILE A 152 -16.66 0.67 0.46
N ASP A 153 -16.91 -0.57 0.03
CA ASP A 153 -18.14 -1.31 0.36
C ASP A 153 -17.99 -2.16 1.64
N LEU A 154 -16.80 -2.17 2.25
CA LEU A 154 -16.55 -2.96 3.45
C LEU A 154 -17.26 -2.35 4.67
N PRO A 155 -17.93 -3.16 5.50
CA PRO A 155 -18.53 -2.72 6.76
C PRO A 155 -17.42 -2.54 7.83
N LEU A 156 -16.62 -1.47 7.70
CA LEU A 156 -15.52 -1.21 8.63
C LEU A 156 -16.02 -0.75 9.98
N GLU A 157 -15.58 -1.43 11.02
CA GLU A 157 -15.77 -1.05 12.43
C GLU A 157 -14.44 -0.56 13.03
N ASN A 158 -14.51 0.18 14.15
CA ASN A 158 -13.30 0.59 14.86
C ASN A 158 -12.55 -0.64 15.39
N PRO A 159 -11.34 -0.92 14.87
CA PRO A 159 -10.61 -2.13 15.25
C PRO A 159 -9.94 -2.02 16.63
N ASN A 160 -9.84 -0.83 17.23
CA ASN A 160 -9.15 -0.59 18.49
C ASN A 160 -7.81 -1.33 18.55
N ILE A 161 -6.92 -1.03 17.61
CA ILE A 161 -5.63 -1.71 17.50
C ILE A 161 -4.75 -1.31 18.68
N SER A 162 -4.31 -2.29 19.45
CA SER A 162 -3.28 -2.16 20.46
C SER A 162 -1.97 -2.78 19.97
N TRP A 163 -0.85 -2.26 20.44
CA TRP A 163 0.45 -2.81 20.09
C TRP A 163 1.44 -2.69 21.25
N LYS A 164 2.42 -3.57 21.25
CA LYS A 164 3.58 -3.56 22.18
C LYS A 164 4.84 -3.90 21.40
N ILE A 165 5.96 -3.35 21.84
CA ILE A 165 7.28 -3.63 21.27
C ILE A 165 8.15 -4.36 22.31
N LYS A 166 8.87 -5.38 21.88
CA LYS A 166 9.89 -6.06 22.66
C LYS A 166 11.09 -6.34 21.76
N GLY A 167 12.20 -5.69 22.06
CA GLY A 167 13.38 -5.73 21.17
C GLY A 167 13.04 -5.18 19.78
N ASN A 168 13.17 -6.01 18.78
CA ASN A 168 12.85 -5.69 17.38
C ASN A 168 11.58 -6.39 16.87
N GLU A 169 10.68 -6.77 17.77
CA GLU A 169 9.38 -7.37 17.45
C GLU A 169 8.25 -6.45 17.96
N ILE A 170 7.30 -6.15 17.07
CA ILE A 170 6.05 -5.45 17.36
C ILE A 170 4.94 -6.48 17.35
N THR A 171 4.21 -6.63 18.46
CA THR A 171 3.01 -7.46 18.55
C THR A 171 1.79 -6.57 18.45
N LEU A 172 0.92 -6.86 17.50
CA LEU A 172 -0.35 -6.16 17.23
C LEU A 172 -1.52 -7.03 17.66
N LYS A 173 -2.59 -6.39 18.15
CA LYS A 173 -3.87 -7.04 18.41
C LYS A 173 -5.00 -6.06 18.14
N ALA A 174 -6.07 -6.53 17.49
CA ALA A 174 -7.26 -5.75 17.22
C ALA A 174 -8.50 -6.41 17.87
N THR A 175 -9.45 -5.61 18.37
CA THR A 175 -10.70 -6.13 18.95
C THR A 175 -11.73 -6.47 17.87
N LYS A 176 -11.66 -5.82 16.71
CA LYS A 176 -12.42 -6.08 15.48
C LYS A 176 -11.46 -6.28 14.32
N ALA A 177 -11.94 -6.89 13.24
CA ALA A 177 -11.11 -7.07 12.05
C ALA A 177 -10.63 -5.71 11.52
N ALA A 178 -9.35 -5.63 11.19
CA ALA A 178 -8.74 -4.42 10.62
C ALA A 178 -8.16 -4.73 9.23
N LYS A 179 -8.39 -3.83 8.29
CA LYS A 179 -7.90 -3.93 6.91
C LYS A 179 -6.73 -2.97 6.67
N TYR A 180 -5.76 -3.43 5.89
CA TYR A 180 -4.60 -2.65 5.46
C TYR A 180 -3.87 -1.98 6.62
N VAL A 181 -3.58 -2.73 7.69
CA VAL A 181 -2.87 -2.21 8.85
C VAL A 181 -1.46 -1.83 8.46
N TYR A 182 -1.15 -0.56 8.65
CA TYR A 182 0.13 0.05 8.33
C TYR A 182 0.90 0.41 9.59
N ILE A 183 2.17 0.05 9.59
CA ILE A 183 3.12 0.37 10.65
C ILE A 183 4.18 1.30 10.08
N GLU A 184 4.38 2.44 10.72
CA GLU A 184 5.48 3.36 10.47
C GLU A 184 6.35 3.45 11.73
N ILE A 185 7.64 3.30 11.57
CA ILE A 185 8.63 3.55 12.62
C ILE A 185 9.40 4.80 12.20
N GLU A 186 9.31 5.86 12.99
CA GLU A 186 9.92 7.14 12.65
C GLU A 186 11.44 7.01 12.47
N GLY A 187 11.95 7.55 11.37
CA GLY A 187 13.38 7.48 11.02
C GLY A 187 13.88 6.10 10.56
N TYR A 188 13.06 5.05 10.62
CA TYR A 188 13.43 3.73 10.13
C TYR A 188 13.11 3.58 8.64
N THR A 189 14.10 3.17 7.87
CA THR A 189 13.99 2.98 6.41
C THR A 189 14.23 1.53 5.97
N GLY A 190 14.34 0.61 6.94
CA GLY A 190 14.50 -0.82 6.69
C GLY A 190 13.17 -1.51 6.34
N LYS A 191 13.24 -2.83 6.25
CA LYS A 191 12.08 -3.68 5.94
C LYS A 191 11.44 -4.17 7.23
N LEU A 192 10.11 -4.17 7.26
CA LEU A 192 9.32 -4.93 8.21
C LEU A 192 9.05 -6.33 7.63
N THR A 193 8.89 -7.33 8.48
CA THR A 193 8.50 -8.68 8.01
C THR A 193 7.13 -8.68 7.36
N ASP A 194 6.22 -7.79 7.76
CA ASP A 194 4.97 -7.51 7.06
C ASP A 194 4.49 -6.07 7.27
N ASN A 195 3.61 -5.60 6.36
CA ASN A 195 2.95 -4.31 6.45
C ASN A 195 1.76 -4.26 5.50
N TYR A 196 0.81 -3.35 5.70
CA TYR A 196 -0.44 -3.29 4.95
C TYR A 196 -1.28 -4.59 5.03
N MET A 197 -1.07 -5.38 6.08
CA MET A 197 -1.75 -6.66 6.33
C MET A 197 -3.13 -6.47 6.93
N ASP A 198 -3.93 -7.52 6.89
CA ASP A 198 -5.19 -7.60 7.62
C ASP A 198 -4.96 -8.21 9.00
N LEU A 199 -5.65 -7.69 10.02
CA LEU A 199 -5.69 -8.29 11.35
C LEU A 199 -7.06 -8.92 11.60
N GLU A 200 -7.06 -10.18 12.03
CA GLU A 200 -8.28 -10.84 12.49
C GLU A 200 -8.62 -10.42 13.92
N ALA A 201 -9.92 -10.28 14.19
CA ALA A 201 -10.40 -9.93 15.54
C ALA A 201 -9.89 -10.90 16.61
N GLY A 202 -9.33 -10.36 17.68
CA GLY A 202 -8.82 -11.11 18.83
C GLY A 202 -7.49 -11.83 18.63
N LYS A 203 -7.00 -11.98 17.41
CA LYS A 203 -5.70 -12.63 17.14
C LYS A 203 -4.53 -11.68 17.31
N GLU A 204 -3.40 -12.20 17.79
CA GLU A 204 -2.13 -11.47 17.82
C GLU A 204 -1.34 -11.70 16.54
N MET A 205 -0.70 -10.66 16.04
CA MET A 205 0.22 -10.72 14.92
C MET A 205 1.56 -10.10 15.31
N LYS A 206 2.66 -10.77 14.95
CA LYS A 206 4.02 -10.34 15.24
C LYS A 206 4.71 -9.87 13.98
N ILE A 207 5.25 -8.68 14.05
CA ILE A 207 6.00 -8.03 12.97
C ILE A 207 7.39 -7.72 13.48
N SER A 208 8.41 -8.20 12.78
CA SER A 208 9.80 -7.93 13.13
C SER A 208 10.43 -6.93 12.17
N PHE A 209 11.50 -6.28 12.65
CA PHE A 209 12.35 -5.39 11.88
C PHE A 209 13.83 -5.65 12.21
N GLU A 210 14.72 -5.28 11.29
CA GLU A 210 16.15 -5.45 11.48
C GLU A 210 16.77 -4.24 12.20
N GLY A 211 17.79 -4.49 13.00
CA GLY A 211 18.55 -3.48 13.73
C GLY A 211 18.01 -3.18 15.13
N LYS A 212 18.72 -2.31 15.83
CA LYS A 212 18.34 -1.84 17.18
C LYS A 212 17.90 -0.40 17.10
N LEU A 213 16.71 -0.13 17.61
CA LEU A 213 16.17 1.22 17.72
C LEU A 213 16.06 1.61 19.19
N ASN A 214 16.48 2.83 19.51
CA ASN A 214 16.37 3.35 20.86
C ASN A 214 15.07 4.16 20.98
N LYS A 215 14.11 3.67 21.78
CA LYS A 215 12.81 4.30 22.01
C LYS A 215 12.10 4.72 20.70
N PRO A 216 11.81 3.77 19.79
CA PRO A 216 11.21 4.09 18.50
C PRO A 216 9.81 4.72 18.66
N VAL A 217 9.54 5.75 17.90
CA VAL A 217 8.18 6.30 17.75
C VAL A 217 7.49 5.48 16.67
N ILE A 218 6.43 4.78 17.08
CA ILE A 218 5.68 3.88 16.19
C ILE A 218 4.27 4.44 15.97
N THR A 219 3.87 4.53 14.73
CA THR A 219 2.49 4.81 14.33
C THR A 219 1.88 3.56 13.73
N VAL A 220 0.70 3.19 14.21
CA VAL A 220 -0.10 2.09 13.65
C VAL A 220 -1.44 2.68 13.22
N MET A 221 -1.89 2.39 12.02
CA MET A 221 -3.20 2.81 11.51
C MET A 221 -3.77 1.77 10.56
N SER A 222 -5.08 1.78 10.40
CA SER A 222 -5.85 0.91 9.51
C SER A 222 -6.63 1.73 8.47
N LEU A 223 -7.26 1.04 7.53
CA LEU A 223 -8.18 1.68 6.59
C LEU A 223 -9.33 2.40 7.31
N TYR A 224 -9.86 1.81 8.39
CA TYR A 224 -10.89 2.46 9.20
C TYR A 224 -10.42 3.82 9.73
N ASP A 225 -9.21 3.89 10.30
CA ASP A 225 -8.69 5.10 10.93
C ASP A 225 -8.57 6.24 9.91
N VAL A 226 -8.09 5.93 8.70
CA VAL A 226 -7.94 6.93 7.65
C VAL A 226 -9.30 7.37 7.11
N LEU A 227 -10.18 6.44 6.74
CA LEU A 227 -11.48 6.80 6.16
C LEU A 227 -12.37 7.54 7.16
N ASN A 228 -12.26 7.22 8.46
CA ASN A 228 -13.06 7.86 9.51
C ASN A 228 -12.71 9.34 9.75
N ARG A 229 -11.48 9.78 9.40
CA ARG A 229 -11.08 11.20 9.46
C ARG A 229 -11.82 12.07 8.44
N TYR A 230 -12.35 11.45 7.38
CA TYR A 230 -12.98 12.13 6.26
C TYR A 230 -14.47 11.78 6.09
N LYS A 231 -15.12 11.28 7.16
CA LYS A 231 -16.58 11.03 7.19
C LYS A 231 -17.42 12.31 7.23
#